data_a319f8d867981c06fc9223be071908ae
#
_entry.id   a319f8d867981c06fc9223be071908ae
#
_cell.length_a   1.000
_cell.length_b   1.000
_cell.length_c   1.000
_cell.angle_alpha   90.00
_cell.angle_beta   90.00
_cell.angle_gamma   90.00
#
_symmetry.space_group_name_H-M   'P 1'
#
loop_
_entity.id
_entity.type
_entity.pdbx_description
1 polymer ?
#
loop_
_entity_poly.entity_id
_entity_poly.type
_entity_poly.pdbx_seq_one_letter_code
_entity_poly.pdbx_strand_id
1 'polypeptide(L)'
;MIIGRIKDTEFGTFGVLFSNGIPFALTLEPMWVNNVRNYSCIPIGKYKCERFDSPKFGDTFQIMDVPERGFGEAIIFHKGNLDDDTRGCVLIGEQFGVLNGEPAILRSGEGFAEFMEKNKDVDEFDLIIKDMK
;
A
#
# COMPACT_ATOMS: atom_id res chain seq x y z
N MET A 1 -8.05 -8.41 -5.12
CA MET A 1 -6.62 -8.18 -4.79
C MET A 1 -6.42 -8.36 -3.29
N ILE A 2 -5.26 -8.85 -2.88
CA ILE A 2 -4.97 -9.11 -1.47
C ILE A 2 -3.63 -8.48 -1.11
N ILE A 3 -3.57 -7.80 0.03
CA ILE A 3 -2.31 -7.47 0.69
C ILE A 3 -2.15 -8.43 1.86
N GLY A 4 -1.13 -9.28 1.81
CA GLY A 4 -0.74 -10.13 2.93
C GLY A 4 0.40 -9.47 3.68
N ARG A 5 0.14 -9.01 4.91
CA ARG A 5 1.16 -8.41 5.75
C ARG A 5 2.01 -9.51 6.38
N ILE A 6 3.31 -9.50 6.12
CA ILE A 6 4.21 -10.59 6.50
C ILE A 6 5.14 -10.23 7.65
N LYS A 7 5.40 -8.95 7.91
CA LYS A 7 6.32 -8.55 8.98
C LYS A 7 6.05 -7.12 9.44
N ASP A 8 5.89 -6.96 10.74
CA ASP A 8 5.88 -5.64 11.38
C ASP A 8 7.28 -5.34 11.89
N THR A 9 7.75 -4.11 11.64
CA THR A 9 9.04 -3.63 12.13
C THR A 9 8.86 -2.18 12.62
N GLU A 10 9.85 -1.67 13.32
CA GLU A 10 9.86 -0.24 13.67
C GLU A 10 10.03 0.66 12.43
N PHE A 11 10.37 0.06 11.26
CA PHE A 11 10.53 0.76 9.98
C PHE A 11 9.36 0.48 9.05
N GLY A 12 8.21 0.08 9.56
CA GLY A 12 7.00 -0.12 8.80
C GLY A 12 6.53 -1.57 8.74
N THR A 13 5.41 -1.77 8.07
CA THR A 13 4.77 -3.07 7.88
C THR A 13 4.99 -3.52 6.44
N PHE A 14 5.71 -4.62 6.27
CA PHE A 14 6.03 -5.19 4.96
C PHE A 14 5.00 -6.24 4.57
N GLY A 15 4.66 -6.25 3.29
CA GLY A 15 3.67 -7.19 2.78
C GLY A 15 3.91 -7.61 1.35
N VAL A 16 3.02 -8.46 0.86
CA VAL A 16 3.00 -8.97 -0.50
C VAL A 16 1.63 -8.68 -1.11
N LEU A 17 1.63 -8.24 -2.34
CA LEU A 17 0.41 -7.93 -3.09
C LEU A 17 0.11 -9.08 -4.06
N PHE A 18 -1.13 -9.59 -3.97
CA PHE A 18 -1.59 -10.72 -4.78
C PHE A 18 -2.70 -10.26 -5.71
N SER A 19 -2.67 -10.75 -6.94
CA SER A 19 -3.77 -10.64 -7.89
C SER A 19 -4.19 -12.03 -8.32
N ASN A 20 -5.47 -12.37 -8.13
CA ASN A 20 -6.01 -13.71 -8.43
C ASN A 20 -5.18 -14.83 -7.77
N GLY A 21 -4.74 -14.61 -6.55
CA GLY A 21 -3.97 -15.59 -5.79
C GLY A 21 -2.49 -15.67 -6.16
N ILE A 22 -2.02 -14.84 -7.09
CA ILE A 22 -0.63 -14.87 -7.55
C ILE A 22 0.10 -13.64 -6.99
N PRO A 23 1.19 -13.82 -6.24
CA PRO A 23 1.99 -12.68 -5.76
C PRO A 23 2.72 -12.01 -6.91
N PHE A 24 2.73 -10.68 -6.93
CA PHE A 24 3.40 -9.97 -8.04
C PHE A 24 4.18 -8.73 -7.60
N ALA A 25 3.96 -8.23 -6.39
CA ALA A 25 4.65 -7.04 -5.90
C ALA A 25 4.78 -7.08 -4.39
N LEU A 26 5.57 -6.17 -3.84
CA LEU A 26 5.76 -6.01 -2.41
C LEU A 26 5.12 -4.70 -1.96
N THR A 27 4.69 -4.65 -0.69
CA THR A 27 4.10 -3.44 -0.11
C THR A 27 4.87 -3.02 1.13
N LEU A 28 4.85 -1.71 1.37
CA LEU A 28 5.31 -1.12 2.61
C LEU A 28 4.30 -0.08 3.06
N GLU A 29 3.88 -0.22 4.31
CA GLU A 29 2.96 0.71 4.96
C GLU A 29 3.63 1.20 6.25
N PRO A 30 3.14 2.27 6.87
CA PRO A 30 3.61 2.62 8.21
C PRO A 30 3.38 1.46 9.18
N MET A 31 4.10 1.44 10.28
CA MET A 31 3.84 0.47 11.34
C MET A 31 2.43 0.68 11.91
N TRP A 32 1.85 -0.37 12.49
CA TRP A 32 0.55 -0.25 13.15
C TRP A 32 0.66 0.58 14.43
N VAL A 33 -0.07 1.68 14.49
CA VAL A 33 -0.16 2.56 15.66
C VAL A 33 -1.63 2.87 15.91
N ASN A 34 -2.41 1.82 16.17
CA ASN A 34 -3.82 1.92 16.54
C ASN A 34 -4.67 2.75 15.56
N ASN A 35 -4.38 2.65 14.27
CA ASN A 35 -5.09 3.37 13.21
C ASN A 35 -5.01 4.90 13.33
N VAL A 36 -4.00 5.42 14.02
CA VAL A 36 -3.85 6.87 14.18
C VAL A 36 -3.53 7.52 12.84
N ARG A 37 -4.33 8.53 12.48
CA ARG A 37 -4.17 9.29 11.23
C ARG A 37 -2.76 9.84 11.09
N ASN A 38 -2.18 9.73 9.90
CA ASN A 38 -0.83 10.20 9.53
C ASN A 38 0.33 9.38 10.13
N TYR A 39 0.06 8.39 10.97
CA TYR A 39 1.11 7.60 11.63
C TYR A 39 0.97 6.10 11.42
N SER A 40 -0.24 5.59 11.32
CA SER A 40 -0.52 4.16 11.29
C SER A 40 -0.88 3.66 9.90
N CYS A 41 -0.50 2.41 9.59
CA CYS A 41 -1.16 1.69 8.52
C CYS A 41 -2.65 1.51 8.88
N ILE A 42 -3.47 1.24 7.85
CA ILE A 42 -4.91 1.07 8.07
C ILE A 42 -5.21 -0.33 8.62
N PRO A 43 -6.39 -0.55 9.22
CA PRO A 43 -6.74 -1.86 9.78
C PRO A 43 -6.80 -2.96 8.73
N ILE A 44 -6.54 -4.20 9.15
CA ILE A 44 -6.87 -5.37 8.33
C ILE A 44 -8.38 -5.40 8.09
N GLY A 45 -8.80 -5.94 6.95
CA GLY A 45 -10.20 -6.00 6.61
C GLY A 45 -10.44 -6.05 5.12
N LYS A 46 -11.71 -5.89 4.74
CA LYS A 46 -12.14 -5.86 3.36
C LYS A 46 -12.48 -4.43 2.98
N TYR A 47 -11.98 -4.00 1.83
CA TYR A 47 -12.15 -2.65 1.33
C TYR A 47 -12.53 -2.67 -0.14
N LYS A 48 -13.13 -1.58 -0.60
CA LYS A 48 -13.28 -1.28 -2.01
C LYS A 48 -12.24 -0.24 -2.39
N CYS A 49 -11.59 -0.42 -3.52
CA CYS A 49 -10.65 0.55 -4.06
C CYS A 49 -11.23 1.16 -5.33
N GLU A 50 -11.15 2.47 -5.46
CA GLU A 50 -11.67 3.20 -6.61
C GLU A 50 -10.58 4.03 -7.25
N ARG A 51 -10.64 4.14 -8.59
CA ARG A 51 -9.67 4.95 -9.34
C ARG A 51 -9.68 6.38 -8.81
N PHE A 52 -8.50 6.94 -8.66
CA PHE A 52 -8.32 8.26 -8.06
C PHE A 52 -7.20 9.01 -8.79
N ASP A 53 -7.47 10.25 -9.15
CA ASP A 53 -6.47 11.13 -9.73
C ASP A 53 -5.84 11.96 -8.61
N SER A 54 -4.66 11.54 -8.19
CA SER A 54 -3.94 12.19 -7.09
C SER A 54 -3.24 13.46 -7.60
N PRO A 55 -3.42 14.60 -6.92
CA PRO A 55 -2.68 15.81 -7.28
C PRO A 55 -1.17 15.64 -7.26
N LYS A 56 -0.65 14.78 -6.37
CA LYS A 56 0.78 14.56 -6.22
C LYS A 56 1.30 13.38 -7.02
N PHE A 57 0.51 12.29 -7.11
CA PHE A 57 0.99 11.02 -7.66
C PHE A 57 0.32 10.62 -8.98
N GLY A 58 -0.68 11.37 -9.45
CA GLY A 58 -1.39 11.08 -10.69
C GLY A 58 -2.38 9.94 -10.56
N ASP A 59 -2.56 9.18 -11.64
CA ASP A 59 -3.53 8.10 -11.70
C ASP A 59 -3.15 6.96 -10.78
N THR A 60 -4.05 6.62 -9.87
CA THR A 60 -3.88 5.54 -8.91
C THR A 60 -5.25 5.04 -8.45
N PHE A 61 -5.29 4.33 -7.33
CA PHE A 61 -6.51 3.88 -6.66
C PHE A 61 -6.49 4.32 -5.22
N GLN A 62 -7.67 4.72 -4.69
CA GLN A 62 -7.82 5.01 -3.27
C GLN A 62 -8.58 3.87 -2.59
N ILE A 63 -8.25 3.62 -1.34
CA ILE A 63 -8.93 2.65 -0.50
C ILE A 63 -10.05 3.37 0.23
N MET A 64 -11.29 2.91 0.02
CA MET A 64 -12.49 3.60 0.47
C MET A 64 -12.92 3.16 1.87
N ASP A 65 -13.60 4.08 2.56
CA ASP A 65 -14.31 3.79 3.82
C ASP A 65 -13.44 3.15 4.90
N VAL A 66 -12.19 3.61 5.01
CA VAL A 66 -11.30 3.16 6.09
C VAL A 66 -11.85 3.68 7.42
N PRO A 67 -12.10 2.78 8.42
CA PRO A 67 -12.65 3.21 9.71
C PRO A 67 -11.84 4.34 10.34
N GLU A 68 -12.54 5.39 10.78
CA GLU A 68 -11.96 6.55 11.47
C GLU A 68 -10.93 7.33 10.65
N ARG A 69 -10.88 7.07 9.33
CA ARG A 69 -9.93 7.71 8.40
C ARG A 69 -10.69 8.27 7.20
N GLY A 70 -10.00 9.03 6.36
CA GLY A 70 -10.55 9.47 5.08
C GLY A 70 -11.14 10.86 5.05
N PHE A 71 -11.37 11.52 6.18
CA PHE A 71 -11.82 12.91 6.19
C PHE A 71 -10.67 13.83 5.81
N GLY A 72 -10.72 14.37 4.59
CA GLY A 72 -9.68 15.26 4.11
C GLY A 72 -8.36 14.55 3.80
N GLU A 73 -8.34 13.21 3.76
CA GLU A 73 -7.17 12.46 3.30
C GLU A 73 -7.64 11.34 2.39
N ALA A 74 -6.86 11.04 1.35
CA ALA A 74 -7.05 9.88 0.52
C ALA A 74 -5.99 8.84 0.87
N ILE A 75 -6.41 7.62 1.21
CA ILE A 75 -5.51 6.50 1.41
C ILE A 75 -5.33 5.86 0.04
N ILE A 76 -4.14 5.99 -0.54
CA ILE A 76 -3.88 5.59 -1.92
C ILE A 76 -2.68 4.64 -2.00
N PHE A 77 -2.52 4.03 -3.17
CA PHE A 77 -1.29 3.32 -3.55
C PHE A 77 -0.38 4.32 -4.24
N HIS A 78 0.92 4.36 -3.89
CA HIS A 78 1.87 5.22 -4.59
C HIS A 78 3.30 4.69 -4.49
N LYS A 79 4.22 5.40 -5.12
CA LYS A 79 5.64 5.07 -5.11
C LYS A 79 6.31 5.55 -3.83
N GLY A 80 7.35 4.84 -3.42
CA GLY A 80 8.17 5.18 -2.27
C GLY A 80 8.99 3.99 -1.86
N ASN A 81 10.00 4.20 -1.03
CA ASN A 81 10.97 3.17 -0.66
C ASN A 81 11.04 2.91 0.85
N LEU A 82 10.78 3.92 1.66
CA LEU A 82 10.88 3.87 3.11
C LEU A 82 9.54 4.25 3.74
N ASP A 83 9.32 3.83 4.98
CA ASP A 83 8.10 4.17 5.71
C ASP A 83 7.87 5.68 5.83
N ASP A 84 8.93 6.48 5.85
CA ASP A 84 8.83 7.94 5.87
C ASP A 84 8.24 8.52 4.58
N ASP A 85 8.17 7.74 3.52
CA ASP A 85 7.55 8.16 2.25
C ASP A 85 6.04 8.09 2.29
N THR A 86 5.44 7.63 3.37
CA THR A 86 4.01 7.50 3.49
C THR A 86 3.49 7.85 4.89
N ARG A 87 2.22 8.26 4.96
CA ARG A 87 1.52 8.59 6.20
C ARG A 87 0.28 7.74 6.41
N GLY A 88 0.23 6.56 5.81
CA GLY A 88 -0.92 5.66 5.90
C GLY A 88 -1.22 4.98 4.58
N CYS A 89 -0.69 5.50 3.49
CA CYS A 89 -0.85 4.94 2.16
C CYS A 89 0.02 3.69 1.97
N VAL A 90 -0.27 2.95 0.90
CA VAL A 90 0.44 1.71 0.57
C VAL A 90 1.49 2.01 -0.50
N LEU A 91 2.76 1.81 -0.14
CA LEU A 91 3.86 1.87 -1.11
C LEU A 91 3.99 0.52 -1.81
N ILE A 92 4.32 0.54 -3.09
CA ILE A 92 4.50 -0.67 -3.90
C ILE A 92 5.92 -0.71 -4.44
N GLY A 93 6.53 -1.89 -4.41
CA GLY A 93 7.84 -2.13 -4.99
C GLY A 93 7.97 -3.56 -5.48
N GLU A 94 9.16 -3.94 -5.93
CA GLU A 94 9.41 -5.29 -6.47
C GLU A 94 10.41 -6.09 -5.66
N GLN A 95 11.13 -5.45 -4.73
CA GLN A 95 12.28 -6.08 -4.10
C GLN A 95 12.44 -5.55 -2.69
N PHE A 96 12.71 -6.44 -1.74
CA PHE A 96 13.15 -6.03 -0.40
C PHE A 96 14.63 -5.63 -0.46
N GLY A 97 15.00 -4.67 0.36
CA GLY A 97 16.38 -4.23 0.42
C GLY A 97 16.64 -3.31 1.59
N VAL A 98 17.74 -2.58 1.48
CA VAL A 98 18.14 -1.61 2.48
C VAL A 98 18.46 -0.30 1.77
N LEU A 99 17.96 0.81 2.31
CA LEU A 99 18.20 2.14 1.79
C LEU A 99 18.46 3.06 2.99
N ASN A 100 19.55 3.82 2.94
CA ASN A 100 19.92 4.71 4.05
C ASN A 100 20.01 3.97 5.41
N GLY A 101 20.44 2.70 5.38
CA GLY A 101 20.57 1.90 6.60
C GLY A 101 19.28 1.31 7.15
N GLU A 102 18.14 1.50 6.48
CA GLU A 102 16.85 1.03 6.92
C GLU A 102 16.26 -0.01 5.95
N PRO A 103 15.48 -0.98 6.47
CA PRO A 103 14.73 -1.89 5.60
C PRO A 103 13.80 -1.11 4.67
N ALA A 104 13.76 -1.51 3.41
CA ALA A 104 13.09 -0.77 2.35
C ALA A 104 12.47 -1.71 1.33
N ILE A 105 11.59 -1.15 0.49
CA ILE A 105 11.23 -1.79 -0.77
C ILE A 105 11.90 -1.00 -1.91
N LEU A 106 12.36 -1.72 -2.91
CA LEU A 106 13.11 -1.17 -4.03
C LEU A 106 12.36 -1.38 -5.33
N ARG A 107 12.78 -0.68 -6.38
CA ARG A 107 12.14 -0.72 -7.70
C ARG A 107 10.66 -0.35 -7.62
N SER A 108 10.40 0.70 -6.87
CA SER A 108 9.02 1.14 -6.62
C SER A 108 8.33 1.64 -7.89
N GLY A 109 9.06 2.30 -8.78
CA GLY A 109 8.51 2.73 -10.06
C GLY A 109 8.01 1.58 -10.91
N GLU A 110 8.81 0.51 -11.01
CA GLU A 110 8.43 -0.69 -11.76
C GLU A 110 7.29 -1.44 -11.08
N GLY A 111 7.32 -1.57 -9.76
CA GLY A 111 6.25 -2.24 -9.01
C GLY A 111 4.93 -1.51 -9.14
N PHE A 112 4.94 -0.20 -9.03
CA PHE A 112 3.73 0.60 -9.18
C PHE A 112 3.19 0.54 -10.61
N ALA A 113 4.08 0.58 -11.62
CA ALA A 113 3.68 0.46 -13.02
C ALA A 113 3.01 -0.89 -13.30
N GLU A 114 3.52 -1.98 -12.74
CA GLU A 114 2.90 -3.29 -12.88
C GLU A 114 1.52 -3.35 -12.22
N PHE A 115 1.40 -2.77 -11.04
CA PHE A 115 0.11 -2.65 -10.34
C PHE A 115 -0.92 -1.90 -11.22
N MET A 116 -0.53 -0.77 -11.79
CA MET A 116 -1.42 0.01 -12.63
C MET A 116 -1.76 -0.71 -13.95
N GLU A 117 -0.79 -1.42 -14.54
CA GLU A 117 -1.04 -2.19 -15.76
C GLU A 117 -2.05 -3.32 -15.51
N LYS A 118 -1.98 -4.01 -14.37
CA LYS A 118 -2.94 -5.06 -14.02
C LYS A 118 -4.36 -4.52 -13.84
N ASN A 119 -4.50 -3.24 -13.53
CA ASN A 119 -5.79 -2.61 -13.26
C ASN A 119 -6.17 -1.53 -14.28
N LYS A 120 -5.55 -1.55 -15.46
CA LYS A 120 -5.70 -0.48 -16.46
C LYS A 120 -7.14 -0.30 -16.98
N ASP A 121 -7.91 -1.38 -17.02
CA ASP A 121 -9.25 -1.37 -17.59
C ASP A 121 -10.36 -1.38 -16.54
N VAL A 122 -10.03 -1.18 -15.27
CA VAL A 122 -11.02 -1.20 -14.20
C VAL A 122 -11.05 0.14 -13.47
N ASP A 123 -12.23 0.52 -13.00
CA ASP A 123 -12.42 1.73 -12.21
C ASP A 123 -12.48 1.42 -10.71
N GLU A 124 -12.72 0.17 -10.36
CA GLU A 124 -12.73 -0.27 -8.96
C GLU A 124 -12.37 -1.74 -8.84
N PHE A 125 -11.86 -2.12 -7.67
CA PHE A 125 -11.63 -3.53 -7.33
C PHE A 125 -11.79 -3.74 -5.82
N ASP A 126 -11.99 -5.00 -5.44
CA ASP A 126 -12.06 -5.38 -4.02
C ASP A 126 -10.65 -5.69 -3.51
N LEU A 127 -10.38 -5.24 -2.28
CA LEU A 127 -9.11 -5.45 -1.60
C LEU A 127 -9.36 -6.12 -0.26
N ILE A 128 -8.57 -7.15 0.03
CA ILE A 128 -8.50 -7.75 1.36
C ILE A 128 -7.11 -7.49 1.90
N ILE A 129 -7.04 -6.89 3.09
CA ILE A 129 -5.79 -6.76 3.83
C ILE A 129 -5.84 -7.77 4.97
N LYS A 130 -4.88 -8.67 5.02
CA LYS A 130 -4.87 -9.71 6.05
C LYS A 130 -3.47 -9.93 6.61
N ASP A 131 -3.44 -10.49 7.81
CA ASP A 131 -2.22 -10.85 8.52
C ASP A 131 -1.76 -12.22 8.02
N MET A 132 -0.52 -12.28 7.54
CA MET A 132 0.13 -13.51 7.10
C MET A 132 1.42 -13.76 7.89
N LYS A 133 1.56 -13.11 9.03
CA LYS A 133 2.73 -13.26 9.91
C LYS A 133 2.71 -14.59 10.66
#